data_f605abc77ed224ad1d87d2c477295209
#
_entry.id   f605abc77ed224ad1d87d2c477295209
#
_cell.length_a   1.000
_cell.length_b   1.000
_cell.length_c   1.000
_cell.angle_alpha   90.00
_cell.angle_beta   90.00
_cell.angle_gamma   90.00
#
_symmetry.space_group_name_H-M   'P 1'
#
loop_
_entity.id
_entity.type
_entity.pdbx_description
1 polymer ?
#
loop_
_entity_poly.entity_id
_entity_poly.type
_entity_poly.pdbx_seq_one_letter_code
_entity_poly.pdbx_strand_id
1 'polypeptide(L)'
;MNSKHLSSNYLTPEQNIFYKNNGYLAPLPAIGSMLAEETLSKIELFENKYGDFPQKGLKAHLYLPWMEEIVRHSNILEAVESIIGPDILCWSSRFFIKNPGEKGFVSWHQDVT
;
A
#
# COMPACT_ATOMS: atom_id res chain seq x y z
N MET A 1 -5.27 27.05 -20.25
CA MET A 1 -5.71 25.75 -19.70
C MET A 1 -4.48 24.95 -19.33
N ASN A 2 -4.10 24.95 -18.07
CA ASN A 2 -2.99 24.13 -17.61
C ASN A 2 -3.50 22.71 -17.39
N SER A 3 -3.31 21.84 -18.36
CA SER A 3 -3.36 20.42 -18.12
C SER A 3 -2.19 20.07 -17.20
N LYS A 4 -2.46 19.90 -15.91
CA LYS A 4 -1.54 19.18 -15.02
C LYS A 4 -1.31 17.82 -15.67
N HIS A 5 -0.14 17.60 -16.24
CA HIS A 5 0.35 16.27 -16.53
C HIS A 5 0.32 15.51 -15.22
N LEU A 6 -0.71 14.71 -15.03
CA LEU A 6 -0.69 13.63 -14.06
C LEU A 6 0.46 12.73 -14.54
N SER A 7 1.57 12.76 -13.83
CA SER A 7 2.68 11.87 -14.13
C SER A 7 2.15 10.44 -13.92
N SER A 8 2.07 9.71 -15.04
CA SER A 8 1.72 8.29 -14.99
C SER A 8 2.73 7.54 -14.12
N ASN A 9 2.25 6.66 -13.28
CA ASN A 9 3.08 5.82 -12.42
C ASN A 9 3.33 4.43 -13.04
N TYR A 10 2.99 4.23 -14.31
CA TYR A 10 3.40 3.04 -15.05
C TYR A 10 4.91 2.95 -15.13
N LEU A 11 5.44 1.75 -14.93
CA LEU A 11 6.88 1.53 -14.95
C LEU A 11 7.45 1.71 -16.35
N THR A 12 8.62 2.34 -16.42
CA THR A 12 9.38 2.41 -17.68
C THR A 12 9.92 1.02 -18.07
N PRO A 13 10.31 0.81 -19.33
CA PRO A 13 10.94 -0.45 -19.75
C PRO A 13 12.16 -0.81 -18.89
N GLU A 14 13.00 0.17 -18.54
CA GLU A 14 14.18 -0.02 -17.70
C GLU A 14 13.81 -0.44 -16.28
N GLN A 15 12.76 0.16 -15.70
CA GLN A 15 12.25 -0.21 -14.39
C GLN A 15 11.70 -1.63 -14.38
N ASN A 16 10.99 -2.03 -15.43
CA ASN A 16 10.50 -3.40 -15.59
C ASN A 16 11.65 -4.42 -15.69
N ILE A 17 12.70 -4.10 -16.46
CA ILE A 17 13.90 -4.93 -16.55
C ILE A 17 14.59 -5.03 -15.21
N PHE A 18 14.74 -3.90 -14.50
CA PHE A 18 15.33 -3.88 -13.16
C PHE A 18 14.55 -4.80 -12.20
N TYR A 19 13.21 -4.67 -12.16
CA TYR A 19 12.37 -5.51 -11.31
C TYR A 19 12.54 -7.00 -11.63
N LYS A 20 12.52 -7.38 -12.92
CA LYS A 20 12.72 -8.77 -13.35
C LYS A 20 14.06 -9.36 -12.90
N ASN A 21 15.11 -8.55 -12.93
CA ASN A 21 16.45 -9.00 -12.60
C ASN A 21 16.72 -9.02 -11.10
N ASN A 22 16.09 -8.16 -10.33
CA ASN A 22 16.40 -7.94 -8.92
C ASN A 22 15.29 -8.42 -7.96
N GLY A 23 14.07 -8.61 -8.44
CA GLY A 23 12.91 -9.02 -7.62
C GLY A 23 12.30 -7.91 -6.78
N TYR A 24 12.76 -6.68 -6.92
CA TYR A 24 12.21 -5.51 -6.25
C TYR A 24 12.44 -4.25 -7.08
N LEU A 25 11.68 -3.22 -6.78
CA LEU A 25 11.87 -1.87 -7.31
C LEU A 25 11.41 -0.85 -6.27
N ALA A 26 12.31 0.02 -5.85
CA ALA A 26 12.04 1.09 -4.88
C ALA A 26 13.05 2.23 -5.03
N PRO A 27 12.67 3.48 -4.65
CA PRO A 27 11.33 3.90 -4.22
C PRO A 27 10.39 4.16 -5.41
N LEU A 28 9.10 3.96 -5.20
CA LEU A 28 8.04 4.38 -6.12
C LEU A 28 7.05 5.30 -5.39
N PRO A 29 6.50 6.33 -6.04
CA PRO A 29 5.40 7.10 -5.47
C PRO A 29 4.20 6.17 -5.24
N ALA A 30 3.59 6.24 -4.04
CA ALA A 30 2.36 5.51 -3.74
C ALA A 30 1.24 6.49 -3.40
N ILE A 31 1.19 6.97 -2.17
CA ILE A 31 0.24 7.98 -1.70
C ILE A 31 0.97 9.26 -1.30
N GLY A 32 0.32 10.41 -1.46
CA GLY A 32 0.88 11.68 -1.00
C GLY A 32 0.83 11.83 0.52
N SER A 33 1.62 12.78 1.07
CA SER A 33 1.67 13.04 2.51
C SER A 33 0.30 13.35 3.11
N MET A 34 -0.52 14.10 2.40
CA MET A 34 -1.87 14.46 2.86
C MET A 34 -2.75 13.23 3.08
N LEU A 35 -2.78 12.28 2.14
CA LEU A 35 -3.54 11.04 2.29
C LEU A 35 -2.93 10.14 3.37
N ALA A 36 -1.62 10.15 3.52
CA ALA A 36 -0.95 9.40 4.59
C ALA A 36 -1.31 9.95 5.99
N GLU A 37 -1.32 11.26 6.18
CA GLU A 37 -1.72 11.92 7.42
C GLU A 37 -3.20 11.70 7.73
N GLU A 38 -4.06 11.80 6.73
CA GLU A 38 -5.49 11.51 6.88
C GLU A 38 -5.72 10.04 7.27
N THR A 39 -4.98 9.12 6.68
CA THR A 39 -5.04 7.70 7.00
C THR A 39 -4.61 7.43 8.43
N LEU A 40 -3.51 8.04 8.87
CA LEU A 40 -3.04 7.94 10.27
C LEU A 40 -4.12 8.43 11.24
N SER A 41 -4.71 9.59 10.97
CA SER A 41 -5.79 10.13 11.79
C SER A 41 -7.00 9.19 11.88
N LYS A 42 -7.35 8.51 10.79
CA LYS A 42 -8.44 7.51 10.78
C LYS A 42 -8.10 6.28 11.61
N ILE A 43 -6.84 5.83 11.62
CA ILE A 43 -6.37 4.75 12.47
C ILE A 43 -6.48 5.16 13.94
N GLU A 44 -5.98 6.33 14.31
CA GLU A 44 -6.03 6.85 15.68
C GLU A 44 -7.47 7.00 16.19
N LEU A 45 -8.37 7.50 15.35
CA LEU A 45 -9.80 7.60 15.68
C LEU A 45 -10.43 6.22 15.90
N PHE A 46 -10.05 5.24 15.10
CA PHE A 46 -10.51 3.86 15.27
C PHE A 46 -10.01 3.28 16.59
N GLU A 47 -8.74 3.44 16.91
CA GLU A 47 -8.13 2.93 18.15
C GLU A 47 -8.73 3.60 19.39
N ASN A 48 -8.97 4.89 19.34
CA ASN A 48 -9.63 5.62 20.43
C ASN A 48 -11.06 5.13 20.70
N LYS A 49 -11.75 4.65 19.68
CA LYS A 49 -13.15 4.21 19.80
C LYS A 49 -13.30 2.72 20.10
N TYR A 50 -12.43 1.90 19.56
CA TYR A 50 -12.61 0.45 19.55
C TYR A 50 -11.45 -0.34 20.17
N GLY A 51 -10.37 0.34 20.57
CA GLY A 51 -9.12 -0.29 20.99
C GLY A 51 -8.19 -0.57 19.82
N ASP A 52 -7.11 -1.29 20.07
CA ASP A 52 -6.03 -1.53 19.11
C ASP A 52 -6.53 -1.91 17.72
N PHE A 53 -5.93 -1.30 16.71
CA PHE A 53 -6.27 -1.60 15.32
C PHE A 53 -5.95 -3.07 15.00
N PRO A 54 -6.90 -3.84 14.44
CA PRO A 54 -6.70 -5.25 14.19
C PRO A 54 -5.54 -5.49 13.21
N GLN A 55 -4.54 -6.24 13.64
CA GLN A 55 -3.36 -6.53 12.82
C GLN A 55 -3.40 -7.89 12.12
N LYS A 56 -4.31 -8.78 12.53
CA LYS A 56 -4.39 -10.15 12.00
C LYS A 56 -5.75 -10.45 11.36
N GLY A 57 -5.71 -11.16 10.26
CA GLY A 57 -6.89 -11.81 9.69
C GLY A 57 -7.88 -10.90 8.96
N LEU A 58 -7.63 -9.62 8.86
CA LEU A 58 -8.56 -8.69 8.23
C LEU A 58 -8.17 -8.39 6.79
N LYS A 59 -9.17 -8.52 5.93
CA LYS A 59 -9.18 -7.86 4.63
C LYS A 59 -9.77 -6.46 4.85
N ALA A 60 -8.98 -5.55 5.44
CA ALA A 60 -9.46 -4.27 5.95
C ALA A 60 -10.15 -3.42 4.86
N HIS A 61 -9.73 -3.55 3.60
CA HIS A 61 -10.34 -2.88 2.46
C HIS A 61 -11.80 -3.29 2.19
N LEU A 62 -12.28 -4.43 2.70
CA LEU A 62 -13.68 -4.85 2.55
C LEU A 62 -14.60 -4.23 3.60
N TYR A 63 -14.05 -3.73 4.69
CA TYR A 63 -14.82 -3.20 5.83
C TYR A 63 -14.63 -1.70 6.02
N LEU A 64 -13.51 -1.15 5.55
CA LEU A 64 -13.13 0.25 5.73
C LEU A 64 -13.03 0.94 4.36
N PRO A 65 -14.00 1.78 3.98
CA PRO A 65 -14.01 2.45 2.67
C PRO A 65 -12.73 3.22 2.37
N TRP A 66 -12.13 3.84 3.38
CA TRP A 66 -10.88 4.57 3.22
C TRP A 66 -9.66 3.66 2.98
N MET A 67 -9.71 2.40 3.40
CA MET A 67 -8.71 1.39 3.03
C MET A 67 -8.90 0.91 1.59
N GLU A 68 -10.14 0.77 1.14
CA GLU A 68 -10.43 0.46 -0.26
C GLU A 68 -9.89 1.55 -1.19
N GLU A 69 -10.04 2.83 -0.80
CA GLU A 69 -9.50 3.96 -1.53
C GLU A 69 -7.98 3.88 -1.69
N ILE A 70 -7.26 3.46 -0.65
CA ILE A 70 -5.80 3.28 -0.70
C ILE A 70 -5.43 2.12 -1.64
N VAL A 71 -6.06 0.96 -1.51
CA VAL A 71 -5.72 -0.20 -2.34
C VAL A 71 -6.09 0.00 -3.81
N ARG A 72 -7.01 0.92 -4.10
CA ARG A 72 -7.38 1.33 -5.46
C ARG A 72 -6.67 2.59 -5.95
N HIS A 73 -5.72 3.11 -5.18
CA HIS A 73 -5.01 4.33 -5.57
C HIS A 73 -4.28 4.13 -6.88
N SER A 74 -4.47 5.05 -7.83
CA SER A 74 -3.93 4.94 -9.20
C SER A 74 -2.43 4.70 -9.22
N ASN A 75 -1.65 5.42 -8.41
CA ASN A 75 -0.21 5.27 -8.34
C ASN A 75 0.22 3.84 -7.98
N ILE A 76 -0.55 3.18 -7.11
CA ILE A 76 -0.28 1.79 -6.70
C ILE A 76 -0.69 0.84 -7.83
N LEU A 77 -1.89 1.02 -8.37
CA LEU A 77 -2.42 0.12 -9.39
C LEU A 77 -1.62 0.18 -10.70
N GLU A 78 -1.22 1.36 -11.16
CA GLU A 78 -0.42 1.52 -12.38
C GLU A 78 0.93 0.82 -12.29
N ALA A 79 1.62 0.93 -11.15
CA ALA A 79 2.88 0.23 -10.93
C ALA A 79 2.68 -1.29 -10.89
N VAL A 80 1.65 -1.78 -10.21
CA VAL A 80 1.32 -3.21 -10.13
C VAL A 80 0.90 -3.75 -11.49
N GLU A 81 0.03 -3.03 -12.22
CA GLU A 81 -0.40 -3.40 -13.58
C GLU A 81 0.78 -3.56 -14.54
N SER A 82 1.79 -2.71 -14.40
CA SER A 82 3.01 -2.79 -15.22
C SER A 82 3.76 -4.14 -15.07
N ILE A 83 3.53 -4.85 -13.96
CA ILE A 83 4.22 -6.10 -13.65
C ILE A 83 3.33 -7.32 -13.94
N ILE A 84 2.07 -7.29 -13.48
CA ILE A 84 1.18 -8.45 -13.53
C ILE A 84 0.02 -8.30 -14.53
N GLY A 85 -0.09 -7.15 -15.19
CA GLY A 85 -1.20 -6.86 -16.11
C GLY A 85 -2.45 -6.31 -15.40
N PRO A 86 -3.53 -6.04 -16.15
CA PRO A 86 -4.70 -5.29 -15.66
C PRO A 86 -5.62 -6.10 -14.75
N ASP A 87 -5.54 -7.42 -14.77
CA ASP A 87 -6.42 -8.30 -13.98
C ASP A 87 -5.88 -8.44 -12.55
N ILE A 88 -6.12 -7.41 -11.73
CA ILE A 88 -5.57 -7.29 -10.39
C ILE A 88 -6.62 -7.64 -9.33
N LEU A 89 -6.28 -8.57 -8.44
CA LEU A 89 -7.04 -8.91 -7.25
C LEU A 89 -6.25 -8.55 -6.00
N CYS A 90 -6.83 -7.70 -5.14
CA CYS A 90 -6.29 -7.46 -3.80
C CYS A 90 -6.72 -8.61 -2.88
N TRP A 91 -5.81 -9.54 -2.62
CA TRP A 91 -6.07 -10.69 -1.75
C TRP A 91 -6.28 -10.31 -0.29
N SER A 92 -5.46 -9.39 0.21
CA SER A 92 -5.47 -8.96 1.60
C SER A 92 -4.93 -7.55 1.74
N SER A 93 -5.37 -6.85 2.77
CA SER A 93 -4.81 -5.57 3.18
C SER A 93 -4.83 -5.47 4.70
N ARG A 94 -3.73 -5.00 5.28
CA ARG A 94 -3.59 -4.79 6.72
C ARG A 94 -2.52 -3.76 7.00
N PHE A 95 -2.55 -3.19 8.20
CA PHE A 95 -1.45 -2.39 8.71
C PHE A 95 -0.57 -3.23 9.63
N PHE A 96 0.73 -3.02 9.53
CA PHE A 96 1.69 -3.47 10.51
C PHE A 96 2.02 -2.29 11.41
N ILE A 97 1.41 -2.28 12.59
CA ILE A 97 1.62 -1.21 13.57
C ILE A 97 2.60 -1.72 14.62
N LYS A 98 3.66 -0.96 14.84
CA LYS A 98 4.64 -1.22 15.86
C LYS A 98 4.84 0.05 16.68
N ASN A 99 4.45 -0.01 17.94
CA ASN A 99 4.59 1.11 18.85
C ASN A 99 6.04 1.21 19.40
N PRO A 100 6.49 2.41 19.76
CA PRO A 100 7.79 2.57 20.42
C PRO A 100 7.91 1.70 21.69
N GLY A 101 9.03 1.01 21.81
CA GLY A 101 9.29 0.13 22.96
C GLY A 101 8.72 -1.29 22.87
N GLU A 102 7.92 -1.62 21.87
CA GLU A 102 7.50 -3.00 21.63
C GLU A 102 8.68 -3.89 21.24
N LYS A 103 8.75 -5.08 21.85
CA LYS A 103 9.82 -6.06 21.59
C LYS A 103 9.60 -6.90 20.32
N GLY A 104 8.40 -6.82 19.72
CA GLY A 104 8.05 -7.55 18.53
C GLY A 104 8.91 -7.12 17.33
N PHE A 105 9.27 -8.07 16.49
CA PHE A 105 9.95 -7.84 15.22
C PHE A 105 9.40 -8.79 14.16
N VAL A 106 9.57 -8.42 12.91
CA VAL A 106 9.28 -9.28 11.77
C VAL A 106 10.60 -9.89 11.31
N SER A 107 10.71 -11.22 11.36
CA SER A 107 11.89 -11.92 10.85
C SER A 107 11.98 -11.84 9.34
N TRP A 108 13.17 -12.00 8.79
CA TRP A 108 13.37 -12.17 7.36
C TRP A 108 12.59 -13.39 6.88
N HIS A 109 11.80 -13.21 5.83
CA HIS A 109 10.95 -14.28 5.29
C HIS A 109 10.72 -14.05 3.79
N GLN A 110 10.24 -15.10 3.14
CA GLN A 110 9.58 -15.00 1.84
C GLN A 110 8.07 -15.07 2.08
N ASP A 111 7.31 -14.30 1.30
CA ASP A 111 5.86 -14.48 1.26
C ASP A 111 5.59 -15.79 0.53
N VAL A 112 5.13 -16.78 1.29
CA VAL A 112 4.80 -18.11 0.77
C VAL A 112 3.28 -18.21 0.76
N THR A 113 2.75 -18.59 -0.36
CA THR A 113 1.32 -18.89 -0.55
C THR A 113 1.04 -20.34 -0.19
#